data_0776b13db29ce57335c076548ba90a59
#
_entry.id   0776b13db29ce57335c076548ba90a59
#
_cell.length_a   1.000
_cell.length_b   1.000
_cell.length_c   1.000
_cell.angle_alpha   90.00
_cell.angle_beta   90.00
_cell.angle_gamma   90.00
#
_symmetry.space_group_name_H-M   'P 1'
#
loop_
_entity.id
_entity.type
_entity.pdbx_description
1 polymer ?
#
loop_
_entity_poly.entity_id
_entity_poly.type
_entity_poly.pdbx_seq_one_letter_code
_entity_poly.pdbx_strand_id
1 'polypeptide(L)'
;MTKAEFVELVQKNGEYESKAAAEKAVKAFIASVTEALVKKESVSLVGFGTFSTVEVAEKSGKVPGTDKTYTKPAHTAPKFKIGKTLKDAVAGN
;
A
#
# COMPACT_ATOMS: atom_id res chain seq x y z
N MET A 1 3.52 6.32 15.08
CA MET A 1 2.33 7.16 14.77
C MET A 1 1.10 6.29 14.63
N THR A 2 0.05 6.63 15.36
CA THR A 2 -1.23 5.93 15.28
C THR A 2 -2.05 6.45 14.10
N LYS A 3 -3.14 5.73 13.77
CA LYS A 3 -4.07 6.19 12.73
C LYS A 3 -4.64 7.56 13.08
N ALA A 4 -4.99 7.77 14.35
CA ALA A 4 -5.55 9.05 14.80
C ALA A 4 -4.56 10.19 14.61
N GLU A 5 -3.30 9.97 14.94
CA GLU A 5 -2.24 10.97 14.74
C GLU A 5 -2.02 11.24 13.26
N PHE A 6 -2.09 10.20 12.42
CA PHE A 6 -1.97 10.36 10.98
C PHE A 6 -3.14 11.16 10.40
N VAL A 7 -4.36 10.92 10.88
CA VAL A 7 -5.54 11.69 10.45
C VAL A 7 -5.39 13.16 10.81
N GLU A 8 -4.85 13.47 11.99
CA GLU A 8 -4.58 14.85 12.37
C GLU A 8 -3.58 15.52 11.44
N LEU A 9 -2.56 14.79 11.03
CA LEU A 9 -1.58 15.28 10.07
C LEU A 9 -2.21 15.54 8.69
N VAL A 10 -3.10 14.66 8.27
CA VAL A 10 -3.86 14.83 7.01
C VAL A 10 -4.76 16.06 7.09
N GLN A 11 -5.41 16.26 8.23
CA GLN A 11 -6.26 17.44 8.45
C GLN A 11 -5.46 18.73 8.29
N LYS A 12 -4.27 18.76 8.88
CA LYS A 12 -3.39 19.93 8.80
C LYS A 12 -2.92 20.18 7.36
N ASN A 13 -2.41 19.16 6.70
CA ASN A 13 -1.85 19.30 5.36
C ASN A 13 -2.89 19.59 4.29
N GLY A 14 -4.08 19.02 4.46
CA GLY A 14 -5.18 19.23 3.52
C GLY A 14 -6.06 20.42 3.87
N GLU A 15 -5.79 21.06 5.02
CA GLU A 15 -6.61 22.16 5.53
C GLU A 15 -8.08 21.80 5.64
N TYR A 16 -8.35 20.56 6.08
CA TYR A 16 -9.72 20.11 6.28
C TYR A 16 -10.31 20.74 7.53
N GLU A 17 -11.59 21.11 7.46
CA GLU A 17 -12.30 21.79 8.54
C GLU A 17 -12.45 20.92 9.79
N SER A 18 -12.50 19.61 9.63
CA SER A 18 -12.71 18.70 10.74
C SER A 18 -11.85 17.45 10.61
N LYS A 19 -11.65 16.80 11.76
CA LYS A 19 -10.97 15.51 11.80
C LYS A 19 -11.77 14.44 11.04
N ALA A 20 -13.09 14.52 11.11
CA ALA A 20 -13.97 13.60 10.38
C ALA A 20 -13.79 13.71 8.86
N ALA A 21 -13.64 14.94 8.34
CA ALA A 21 -13.39 15.15 6.92
C ALA A 21 -12.05 14.58 6.49
N ALA A 22 -11.01 14.76 7.32
CA ALA A 22 -9.69 14.20 7.06
C ALA A 22 -9.70 12.68 7.09
N GLU A 23 -10.42 12.08 8.04
CA GLU A 23 -10.57 10.63 8.14
C GLU A 23 -11.26 10.06 6.91
N LYS A 24 -12.29 10.75 6.43
CA LYS A 24 -13.00 10.37 5.21
C LYS A 24 -12.05 10.39 4.00
N ALA A 25 -11.19 11.40 3.93
CA ALA A 25 -10.20 11.50 2.85
C ALA A 25 -9.21 10.32 2.89
N VAL A 26 -8.75 9.95 4.06
CA VAL A 26 -7.86 8.80 4.23
C VAL A 26 -8.55 7.50 3.80
N LYS A 27 -9.78 7.30 4.24
CA LYS A 27 -10.56 6.11 3.85
C LYS A 27 -10.80 6.05 2.34
N ALA A 28 -11.11 7.18 1.73
CA ALA A 28 -11.33 7.25 0.30
C ALA A 28 -10.05 6.91 -0.48
N PHE A 29 -8.90 7.39 -0.02
CA PHE A 29 -7.62 7.07 -0.63
C PHE A 29 -7.33 5.56 -0.56
N ILE A 30 -7.48 4.98 0.62
CA ILE A 30 -7.24 3.54 0.82
C ILE A 30 -8.18 2.71 -0.06
N ALA A 31 -9.47 3.06 -0.07
CA ALA A 31 -10.46 2.35 -0.87
C ALA A 31 -10.16 2.46 -2.36
N SER A 32 -9.72 3.63 -2.82
CA SER A 32 -9.42 3.85 -4.23
C SER A 32 -8.20 3.06 -4.69
N VAL A 33 -7.13 3.04 -3.88
CA VAL A 33 -5.94 2.24 -4.18
C VAL A 33 -6.29 0.76 -4.18
N THR A 34 -7.08 0.31 -3.19
CA THR A 34 -7.51 -1.07 -3.10
C THR A 34 -8.30 -1.49 -4.34
N GLU A 35 -9.27 -0.67 -4.74
CA GLU A 35 -10.09 -0.95 -5.92
C GLU A 35 -9.24 -1.04 -7.20
N ALA A 36 -8.31 -0.12 -7.38
CA ALA A 36 -7.43 -0.14 -8.54
C ALA A 36 -6.58 -1.42 -8.59
N LEU A 37 -6.01 -1.81 -7.46
CA LEU A 37 -5.17 -3.00 -7.40
C LEU A 37 -5.95 -4.30 -7.56
N VAL A 38 -7.20 -4.33 -7.09
CA VAL A 38 -8.09 -5.48 -7.31
C VAL A 38 -8.35 -5.67 -8.81
N LYS A 39 -8.41 -4.57 -9.55
CA LYS A 39 -8.56 -4.60 -11.02
C LYS A 39 -7.23 -4.80 -11.75
N LYS A 40 -6.15 -5.03 -11.01
CA LYS A 40 -4.80 -5.20 -11.54
C LYS A 40 -4.28 -3.96 -12.28
N GLU A 41 -4.75 -2.79 -11.90
CA GLU A 41 -4.27 -1.53 -12.43
C GLU A 41 -3.20 -0.97 -11.53
N SER A 42 -2.27 -0.20 -12.09
CA SER A 42 -1.26 0.49 -11.31
C SER A 42 -1.71 1.92 -11.02
N VAL A 43 -1.25 2.45 -9.89
CA VAL A 43 -1.53 3.83 -9.47
C VAL A 43 -0.20 4.53 -9.29
N SER A 44 0.13 5.45 -10.18
CA SER A 44 1.37 6.22 -10.12
C SER A 44 1.09 7.60 -9.54
N LEU A 45 1.72 7.90 -8.41
CA LEU A 45 1.56 9.18 -7.73
C LEU A 45 2.89 9.93 -7.79
N VAL A 46 2.94 10.95 -8.62
CA VAL A 46 4.14 11.75 -8.83
C VAL A 46 4.64 12.32 -7.50
N GLY A 47 5.92 12.16 -7.22
CA GLY A 47 6.52 12.63 -5.98
C GLY A 47 6.33 11.72 -4.78
N PHE A 48 5.62 10.61 -4.95
CA PHE A 48 5.36 9.68 -3.86
C PHE A 48 5.81 8.25 -4.19
N GLY A 49 5.19 7.64 -5.17
CA GLY A 49 5.53 6.28 -5.56
C GLY A 49 4.47 5.66 -6.44
N THR A 50 4.63 4.39 -6.73
CA THR A 50 3.72 3.65 -7.60
C THR A 50 3.22 2.40 -6.90
N PHE A 51 1.90 2.27 -6.80
CA PHE A 51 1.25 1.04 -6.36
C PHE A 51 0.98 0.19 -7.59
N SER A 52 1.33 -1.07 -7.52
CA SER A 52 1.12 -2.00 -8.65
C SER A 52 0.86 -3.40 -8.11
N THR A 53 0.62 -4.32 -9.03
CA THR A 53 0.46 -5.72 -8.68
C THR A 53 1.50 -6.55 -9.42
N VAL A 54 1.86 -7.67 -8.82
CA VAL A 54 2.75 -8.64 -9.44
C VAL A 54 2.08 -10.00 -9.37
N GLU A 55 2.30 -10.81 -10.40
CA GLU A 55 1.81 -12.18 -10.40
C GLU A 55 2.82 -13.06 -9.68
N VAL A 56 2.38 -13.72 -8.63
CA VAL A 56 3.22 -14.66 -7.89
C VAL A 56 2.86 -16.07 -8.35
N ALA A 57 3.87 -16.78 -8.87
CA ALA A 57 3.67 -18.13 -9.37
C ALA A 57 3.33 -19.10 -8.25
N GLU A 58 2.65 -20.19 -8.61
CA GLU A 58 2.39 -21.29 -7.69
C GLU A 58 3.70 -21.79 -7.09
N LYS A 59 3.70 -22.02 -5.80
CA LYS A 59 4.87 -22.48 -5.08
C LYS A 59 4.52 -23.69 -4.25
N SER A 60 5.33 -24.73 -4.34
CA SER A 60 5.18 -25.93 -3.53
C SER A 60 6.51 -26.29 -2.89
N GLY A 61 6.44 -27.00 -1.77
CA GLY A 61 7.63 -27.44 -1.07
C GLY A 61 7.29 -28.29 0.14
N LYS A 62 8.32 -28.72 0.84
CA LYS A 62 8.17 -29.46 2.10
C LYS A 62 8.20 -28.52 3.28
N VAL A 63 7.35 -28.77 4.25
CA VAL A 63 7.41 -28.09 5.54
C VAL A 63 8.66 -28.60 6.29
N PRO A 64 9.58 -27.72 6.69
CA PRO A 64 10.80 -28.14 7.38
C PRO A 64 10.50 -29.01 8.62
N GLY A 65 11.21 -30.12 8.74
CA GLY A 65 11.07 -31.02 9.87
C GLY A 65 9.90 -31.99 9.81
N THR A 66 9.16 -32.01 8.69
CA THR A 66 8.02 -32.90 8.49
C THR A 66 8.03 -33.52 7.08
N ASP A 67 7.22 -34.59 6.89
CA ASP A 67 7.02 -35.19 5.57
C ASP A 67 5.86 -34.53 4.82
N LYS A 68 5.26 -33.49 5.43
CA LYS A 68 4.12 -32.79 4.82
C LYS A 68 4.60 -31.86 3.74
N THR A 69 3.84 -31.79 2.66
CA THR A 69 4.08 -30.83 1.59
C THR A 69 3.03 -29.74 1.65
N TYR A 70 3.38 -28.57 1.12
CA TYR A 70 2.42 -27.48 1.00
C TYR A 70 2.42 -26.98 -0.45
N THR A 71 1.29 -26.44 -0.85
CA THR A 71 1.14 -25.81 -2.15
C THR A 71 0.47 -24.47 -1.95
N LYS A 72 1.15 -23.40 -2.41
CA LYS A 72 0.56 -22.06 -2.45
C LYS A 72 0.13 -21.81 -3.88
N PRO A 73 -1.17 -21.57 -4.13
CA PRO A 73 -1.62 -21.32 -5.49
C PRO A 73 -1.07 -19.98 -6.01
N ALA A 74 -0.99 -19.86 -7.32
CA ALA A 74 -0.62 -18.61 -7.95
C ALA A 74 -1.62 -17.52 -7.52
N HIS A 75 -1.13 -16.34 -7.26
CA HIS A 75 -1.97 -15.23 -6.83
C HIS A 75 -1.38 -13.89 -7.26
N THR A 76 -2.20 -12.86 -7.20
CA THR A 76 -1.76 -11.49 -7.48
C THR A 76 -1.42 -10.82 -6.15
N ALA A 77 -0.22 -10.27 -6.04
CA ALA A 77 0.22 -9.59 -4.82
C ALA A 77 0.38 -8.09 -5.07
N PRO A 78 0.05 -7.25 -4.08
CA PRO A 78 0.28 -5.82 -4.21
C PRO A 78 1.76 -5.49 -4.03
N LYS A 79 2.21 -4.43 -4.70
CA LYS A 79 3.57 -3.95 -4.60
C LYS A 79 3.57 -2.43 -4.58
N PHE A 80 4.40 -1.83 -3.73
CA PHE A 80 4.60 -0.39 -3.71
C PHE A 80 6.06 -0.09 -3.99
N LYS A 81 6.31 0.70 -5.04
CA LYS A 81 7.65 1.17 -5.37
C LYS A 81 7.75 2.64 -4.97
N ILE A 82 8.65 2.95 -4.05
CA ILE A 82 8.83 4.30 -3.55
C ILE A 82 9.44 5.19 -4.65
N GLY A 83 8.93 6.42 -4.76
CA GLY A 83 9.46 7.39 -5.72
C GLY A 83 10.73 8.06 -5.19
N LYS A 84 11.54 8.56 -6.12
CA LYS A 84 12.80 9.22 -5.76
C LYS A 84 12.60 10.42 -4.84
N THR A 85 11.60 11.24 -5.12
CA THR A 85 11.33 12.44 -4.31
C THR A 85 11.05 12.07 -2.85
N LEU A 86 10.21 11.05 -2.62
CA LEU A 86 9.90 10.60 -1.27
C LEU A 86 11.13 9.97 -0.62
N LYS A 87 11.88 9.16 -1.37
CA LYS A 87 13.09 8.52 -0.88
C LYS A 87 14.12 9.56 -0.42
N ASP A 88 14.33 10.60 -1.22
CA ASP A 88 15.28 11.66 -0.90
C ASP A 88 14.81 12.47 0.32
N ALA A 89 13.52 12.75 0.41
CA ALA A 89 12.96 13.48 1.55
C ALA A 89 13.15 12.70 2.86
N VAL A 90 12.92 11.39 2.83
CA VAL A 90 13.10 10.53 4.01
C VAL A 90 14.58 10.43 4.40
N ALA A 91 15.47 10.38 3.42
CA ALA A 91 16.91 10.32 3.66
C ALA A 91 17.50 11.65 4.16
N GLY A 92 16.74 12.74 4.10
CA GLY A 92 17.20 14.06 4.54
C GLY A 92 18.01 14.81 3.49
N ASN A 93 17.92 14.41 2.26
CA ASN A 93 18.66 15.06 1.15
C ASN A 93 17.86 16.13 0.46
#